data_e75443bbfc0642e2f0bed2641a7b77e6
#
_entry.id   e75443bbfc0642e2f0bed2641a7b77e6
#
_cell.length_a   1.000
_cell.length_b   1.000
_cell.length_c   1.000
_cell.angle_alpha   90.00
_cell.angle_beta   90.00
_cell.angle_gamma   90.00
#
_symmetry.space_group_name_H-M   'P 1'
#
loop_
_entity.id
_entity.type
_entity.pdbx_description
1 polymer ?
#
loop_
_entity_poly.entity_id
_entity_poly.type
_entity_poly.pdbx_seq_one_letter_code
_entity_poly.pdbx_strand_id
1 'polypeptide(L)'
;MKKVAVIGKPANGKSTLSRKLASATGIKLYALDSILYKQNGQEVDRRSYEDAHEKLLSLDEWIIEGFGPLSSMNSFNRRLEAADTLIYIELPYFITYWLVTKRLIKGLFK
;
A
#
# COMPACT_ATOMS: atom_id res chain seq x y z
N MET A 1 -7.37 12.10 5.76
CA MET A 1 -6.61 11.16 4.89
C MET A 1 -5.14 11.50 4.97
N LYS A 2 -4.40 10.73 5.74
CA LYS A 2 -2.95 10.92 5.88
C LYS A 2 -2.17 9.65 5.56
N LYS A 3 -2.71 8.48 5.92
CA LYS A 3 -2.04 7.19 5.74
C LYS A 3 -2.94 6.30 4.89
N VAL A 4 -2.59 6.16 3.63
CA VAL A 4 -3.44 5.51 2.63
C VAL A 4 -2.76 4.25 2.11
N ALA A 5 -3.44 3.12 2.22
CA ALA A 5 -3.01 1.87 1.60
C ALA A 5 -3.83 1.65 0.33
N VAL A 6 -3.13 1.44 -0.79
CA VAL A 6 -3.76 1.15 -2.09
C VAL A 6 -3.39 -0.26 -2.49
N ILE A 7 -4.39 -1.11 -2.62
CA ILE A 7 -4.18 -2.51 -3.00
C ILE A 7 -5.07 -2.86 -4.20
N GLY A 8 -4.67 -3.88 -4.94
CA GLY A 8 -5.42 -4.33 -6.11
C GLY A 8 -4.58 -5.28 -6.91
N LYS A 9 -5.19 -5.91 -7.90
CA LYS A 9 -4.47 -6.82 -8.79
C LYS A 9 -3.54 -6.04 -9.72
N PRO A 10 -2.43 -6.65 -10.17
CA PRO A 10 -1.56 -6.02 -11.17
C PRO A 10 -2.36 -5.60 -12.41
N ALA A 11 -1.96 -4.48 -13.02
CA ALA A 11 -2.55 -3.92 -14.22
C ALA A 11 -3.99 -3.41 -14.07
N ASN A 12 -4.46 -3.17 -12.85
CA ASN A 12 -5.80 -2.64 -12.60
C ASN A 12 -5.87 -1.12 -12.50
N GLY A 13 -4.81 -0.42 -12.89
CA GLY A 13 -4.80 1.04 -12.82
C GLY A 13 -4.50 1.60 -11.43
N LYS A 14 -4.06 0.75 -10.48
CA LYS A 14 -3.76 1.23 -9.13
C LYS A 14 -2.62 2.25 -9.10
N SER A 15 -1.64 2.08 -9.97
CA SER A 15 -0.52 3.04 -10.07
C SER A 15 -1.00 4.40 -10.57
N THR A 16 -1.91 4.42 -11.54
CA THR A 16 -2.49 5.65 -12.07
C THR A 16 -3.29 6.38 -11.00
N LEU A 17 -4.15 5.65 -10.30
CA LEU A 17 -4.95 6.24 -9.22
C LEU A 17 -4.07 6.76 -8.10
N SER A 18 -3.06 5.97 -7.70
CA SER A 18 -2.15 6.35 -6.62
C SER A 18 -1.39 7.64 -6.95
N ARG A 19 -0.92 7.78 -8.20
CA ARG A 19 -0.25 9.00 -8.63
C ARG A 19 -1.18 10.21 -8.63
N LYS A 20 -2.42 10.03 -9.08
CA LYS A 20 -3.43 11.10 -9.05
C LYS A 20 -3.72 11.52 -7.63
N LEU A 21 -3.86 10.55 -6.73
CA LEU A 21 -4.11 10.82 -5.32
C LEU A 21 -2.94 11.56 -4.67
N ALA A 22 -1.71 11.14 -4.95
CA ALA A 22 -0.52 11.82 -4.46
C ALA A 22 -0.45 13.26 -4.95
N SER A 23 -0.73 13.48 -6.23
CA SER A 23 -0.77 14.82 -6.82
C SER A 23 -1.84 15.71 -6.16
N ALA A 24 -3.01 15.17 -5.93
CA ALA A 24 -4.13 15.93 -5.38
C ALA A 24 -3.96 16.25 -3.90
N THR A 25 -3.33 15.37 -3.13
CA THR A 25 -3.19 15.52 -1.68
C THR A 25 -1.85 16.11 -1.25
N GLY A 26 -0.84 16.04 -2.10
CA GLY A 26 0.53 16.41 -1.73
C GLY A 26 1.23 15.35 -0.88
N ILE A 27 0.58 14.21 -0.63
CA ILE A 27 1.17 13.11 0.14
C ILE A 27 2.07 12.27 -0.77
N LYS A 28 3.25 11.93 -0.29
CA LYS A 28 4.21 11.17 -1.10
C LYS A 28 3.77 9.73 -1.31
N LEU A 29 3.91 9.25 -2.53
CA LEU A 29 3.60 7.89 -2.93
C LEU A 29 4.83 6.99 -2.80
N TYR A 30 4.63 5.82 -2.20
CA TYR A 30 5.65 4.78 -2.06
C TYR A 30 5.11 3.49 -2.67
N ALA A 31 5.76 3.02 -3.73
CA ALA A 31 5.43 1.72 -4.31
C ALA A 31 6.21 0.63 -3.57
N LEU A 32 5.53 -0.42 -3.12
CA LEU A 32 6.20 -1.51 -2.39
C LEU A 32 7.28 -2.20 -3.22
N ASP A 33 7.11 -2.24 -4.54
CA ASP A 33 8.11 -2.83 -5.42
C ASP A 33 9.45 -2.11 -5.31
N SER A 34 9.46 -0.82 -4.97
CA SER A 34 10.70 -0.07 -4.84
C SER A 34 11.54 -0.48 -3.63
N ILE A 35 10.92 -1.06 -2.61
CA ILE A 35 11.65 -1.56 -1.44
C ILE A 35 11.80 -3.08 -1.45
N LEU A 36 11.05 -3.78 -2.30
CA LEU A 36 11.10 -5.23 -2.40
C LEU A 36 12.20 -5.72 -3.34
N TYR A 37 12.49 -4.98 -4.41
CA TYR A 37 13.45 -5.39 -5.42
C TYR A 37 14.71 -4.54 -5.38
N LYS A 38 15.86 -5.21 -5.54
CA LYS A 38 17.16 -4.54 -5.73
C LYS A 38 17.23 -3.98 -7.15
N GLN A 39 18.25 -3.14 -7.40
CA GLN A 39 18.49 -2.59 -8.74
C GLN A 39 18.70 -3.67 -9.81
N ASN A 40 19.22 -4.83 -9.43
CA ASN A 40 19.44 -5.95 -10.34
C ASN A 40 18.20 -6.82 -10.55
N GLY A 41 17.05 -6.43 -10.01
CA GLY A 41 15.80 -7.16 -10.15
C GLY A 41 15.56 -8.29 -9.15
N GLN A 42 16.53 -8.60 -8.30
CA GLN A 42 16.36 -9.62 -7.27
C GLN A 42 15.62 -9.07 -6.07
N GLU A 43 14.81 -9.91 -5.42
CA GLU A 43 14.16 -9.53 -4.19
C GLU A 43 15.19 -9.34 -3.06
N VAL A 44 14.96 -8.31 -2.22
CA VAL A 44 15.71 -8.16 -0.99
C VAL A 44 15.32 -9.28 -0.02
N ASP A 45 16.15 -9.53 0.98
CA ASP A 45 15.79 -10.50 2.00
C ASP A 45 14.59 -9.98 2.81
N ARG A 46 13.88 -10.92 3.43
CA ARG A 46 12.67 -10.63 4.18
C ARG A 46 12.87 -9.55 5.24
N ARG A 47 13.96 -9.64 6.00
CA ARG A 47 14.23 -8.69 7.07
C ARG A 47 14.47 -7.29 6.54
N SER A 48 15.21 -7.16 5.45
CA SER A 48 15.44 -5.85 4.82
C SER A 48 14.14 -5.22 4.36
N TYR A 49 13.26 -6.01 3.76
CA TYR A 49 11.94 -5.54 3.35
C TYR A 49 11.12 -5.09 4.56
N GLU A 50 11.07 -5.90 5.59
CA GLU A 50 10.27 -5.60 6.78
C GLU A 50 10.77 -4.35 7.50
N ASP A 51 12.09 -4.18 7.58
CA ASP A 51 12.67 -2.97 8.18
C ASP A 51 12.36 -1.72 7.38
N ALA A 52 12.47 -1.79 6.07
CA ALA A 52 12.13 -0.66 5.19
C ALA A 52 10.65 -0.32 5.28
N HIS A 53 9.80 -1.33 5.34
CA HIS A 53 8.35 -1.16 5.47
C HIS A 53 7.99 -0.47 6.78
N GLU A 54 8.62 -0.89 7.89
CA GLU A 54 8.37 -0.26 9.19
C GLU A 54 8.79 1.22 9.19
N LYS A 55 9.87 1.56 8.51
CA LYS A 55 10.29 2.95 8.37
C LYS A 55 9.22 3.78 7.65
N LEU A 56 8.61 3.21 6.61
CA LEU A 56 7.52 3.90 5.91
C LEU A 56 6.32 4.10 6.83
N LEU A 57 5.94 3.08 7.59
CA LEU A 57 4.80 3.18 8.50
C LEU A 57 5.00 4.22 9.60
N SER A 58 6.25 4.52 9.95
CA SER A 58 6.56 5.49 10.99
C SER A 58 6.41 6.95 10.53
N LEU A 59 6.26 7.18 9.24
CA LEU A 59 6.07 8.53 8.71
C LEU A 59 4.69 9.07 9.07
N ASP A 60 4.58 10.39 9.18
CA ASP A 60 3.31 11.04 9.55
C ASP A 60 2.23 10.87 8.48
N GLU A 61 2.64 10.81 7.23
CA GLU A 61 1.71 10.59 6.12
C GLU A 61 2.39 9.80 5.01
N TRP A 62 1.59 8.98 4.33
CA TRP A 62 2.08 8.17 3.22
C TRP A 62 0.91 7.63 2.39
N ILE A 63 1.20 7.39 1.13
CA ILE A 63 0.37 6.57 0.26
C ILE A 63 1.25 5.39 -0.13
N ILE A 64 0.89 4.19 0.31
CA ILE A 64 1.65 2.98 0.00
C ILE A 64 0.83 2.13 -0.96
N GLU A 65 1.39 1.87 -2.12
CA GLU A 65 0.78 1.09 -3.18
C GLU A 65 1.39 -0.32 -3.23
N GLY A 66 0.52 -1.31 -3.33
CA GLY A 66 0.93 -2.69 -3.51
C GLY A 66 0.48 -3.60 -2.39
N PHE A 67 0.60 -4.92 -2.62
CA PHE A 67 0.25 -5.93 -1.63
C PHE A 67 1.46 -6.34 -0.79
N GLY A 68 2.59 -6.49 -1.43
CA GLY A 68 3.80 -7.00 -0.79
C GLY A 68 3.93 -8.52 -0.91
N PRO A 69 5.04 -9.09 -0.45
CA PRO A 69 5.28 -10.52 -0.54
C PRO A 69 4.43 -11.30 0.45
N LEU A 70 3.98 -12.48 0.06
CA LEU A 70 3.19 -13.36 0.94
C LEU A 70 3.99 -13.81 2.16
N SER A 71 5.32 -13.85 2.06
CA SER A 71 6.20 -14.20 3.18
C SER A 71 6.17 -13.15 4.29
N SER A 72 5.65 -11.97 4.03
CA SER A 72 5.60 -10.86 5.00
C SER A 72 4.16 -10.40 5.24
N MET A 73 3.25 -11.34 5.47
CA MET A 73 1.86 -11.02 5.78
C MET A 73 1.71 -10.19 7.06
N ASN A 74 2.63 -10.33 8.01
CA ASN A 74 2.61 -9.49 9.20
C ASN A 74 2.79 -8.01 8.85
N SER A 75 3.67 -7.72 7.90
CA SER A 75 3.86 -6.35 7.42
C SER A 75 2.60 -5.81 6.75
N PHE A 76 1.93 -6.65 5.96
CA PHE A 76 0.64 -6.29 5.35
C PHE A 76 -0.40 -5.93 6.41
N ASN A 77 -0.54 -6.76 7.43
CA ASN A 77 -1.49 -6.51 8.51
C ASN A 77 -1.16 -5.24 9.29
N ARG A 78 0.11 -5.00 9.56
CA ARG A 78 0.55 -3.78 10.24
C ARG A 78 0.24 -2.54 9.42
N ARG A 79 0.41 -2.64 8.09
CA ARG A 79 0.07 -1.52 7.19
C ARG A 79 -1.43 -1.22 7.23
N LEU A 80 -2.27 -2.24 7.20
CA LEU A 80 -3.71 -2.04 7.30
C LEU A 80 -4.11 -1.42 8.63
N GLU A 81 -3.48 -1.82 9.72
CA GLU A 81 -3.74 -1.22 11.03
C GLU A 81 -3.30 0.24 11.10
N ALA A 82 -2.18 0.56 10.48
CA ALA A 82 -1.65 1.92 10.49
C ALA A 82 -2.41 2.86 9.56
N ALA A 83 -3.00 2.33 8.49
CA ALA A 83 -3.71 3.14 7.51
C ALA A 83 -5.00 3.72 8.08
N ASP A 84 -5.26 4.97 7.76
CA ASP A 84 -6.56 5.58 8.05
C ASP A 84 -7.54 5.38 6.89
N THR A 85 -7.03 5.02 5.72
CA THR A 85 -7.84 4.83 4.51
C THR A 85 -7.30 3.66 3.71
N LEU A 86 -8.20 2.79 3.26
CA LEU A 86 -7.88 1.70 2.35
C LEU A 86 -8.60 1.91 1.03
N ILE A 87 -7.85 1.86 -0.07
CA ILE A 87 -8.41 1.90 -1.41
C ILE A 87 -8.14 0.55 -2.06
N TYR A 88 -9.21 -0.12 -2.47
CA TYR A 88 -9.13 -1.41 -3.13
C TYR A 88 -9.62 -1.29 -4.57
N ILE A 89 -8.79 -1.67 -5.54
CA ILE A 89 -9.12 -1.60 -6.96
C ILE A 89 -9.39 -3.01 -7.46
N GLU A 90 -10.59 -3.26 -7.93
CA GLU A 90 -11.08 -4.60 -8.20
C GLU A 90 -11.01 -5.02 -9.67
N LEU A 91 -11.41 -4.15 -10.58
CA LEU A 91 -11.57 -4.49 -12.00
C LEU A 91 -10.68 -3.64 -12.91
N PRO A 92 -10.08 -4.26 -13.97
CA PRO A 92 -9.16 -3.54 -14.85
C PRO A 92 -9.84 -2.55 -15.81
N TYR A 93 -11.09 -2.81 -16.22
CA TYR A 93 -11.78 -1.97 -17.21
C TYR A 93 -12.76 -1.00 -16.59
N PHE A 94 -13.27 -1.35 -15.43
CA PHE A 94 -14.06 -0.45 -14.62
C PHE A 94 -13.26 -0.20 -13.37
N ILE A 95 -12.80 1.02 -13.19
CA ILE A 95 -12.09 1.36 -11.96
C ILE A 95 -13.14 1.38 -10.85
N THR A 96 -13.42 0.21 -10.32
CA THR A 96 -14.22 0.08 -9.11
C THR A 96 -13.25 0.14 -7.96
N TYR A 97 -13.29 1.22 -7.21
CA TYR A 97 -12.49 1.32 -6.00
C TYR A 97 -13.42 1.52 -4.82
N TRP A 98 -13.05 0.92 -3.73
CA TRP A 98 -13.76 1.06 -2.48
C TRP A 98 -12.89 1.81 -1.51
N LEU A 99 -13.43 2.88 -0.94
CA LEU A 99 -12.76 3.66 0.08
C LEU A 99 -13.25 3.18 1.43
N VAL A 100 -12.34 2.61 2.22
CA VAL A 100 -12.67 2.03 3.52
C VAL A 100 -11.85 2.75 4.58
N THR A 101 -12.53 3.28 5.60
CA THR A 101 -11.85 3.95 6.72
C THR A 101 -11.24 2.92 7.66
N LYS A 102 -10.27 3.35 8.46
CA LYS A 102 -9.63 2.51 9.48
C LYS A 102 -10.65 1.81 10.38
N ARG A 103 -11.71 2.49 10.72
CA ARG A 103 -12.77 1.95 11.58
C ARG A 103 -13.44 0.73 10.96
N LEU A 104 -13.72 0.77 9.66
CA LEU A 104 -14.29 -0.35 8.92
C LEU A 104 -13.28 -1.47 8.74
N ILE A 105 -12.01 -1.13 8.50
CA ILE A 105 -10.95 -2.14 8.38
C ILE A 105 -10.90 -3.00 9.63
N LYS A 106 -10.92 -2.38 10.81
CA LYS A 106 -10.91 -3.10 12.08
C LYS A 106 -12.12 -4.03 12.24
N GLY A 107 -13.28 -3.57 11.78
CA GLY A 107 -14.49 -4.39 11.78
C GLY A 107 -14.40 -5.61 10.88
N LEU A 108 -13.73 -5.47 9.72
CA LEU A 108 -13.59 -6.56 8.75
C LEU A 108 -12.62 -7.65 9.21
N PHE A 109 -11.62 -7.30 10.01
CA PHE A 109 -10.54 -8.21 10.40
C PHE A 109 -10.61 -8.66 11.86
N LYS A 110 -11.76 -8.54 12.45
CA LYS A 110 -11.99 -9.06 13.80
C LYS A 110 -12.06 -10.58 13.82
#